data_48e249f4f355d224acc5e3b3296d554f
#
_entry.id   48e249f4f355d224acc5e3b3296d554f
#
_cell.length_a   1.000
_cell.length_b   1.000
_cell.length_c   1.000
_cell.angle_alpha   90.00
_cell.angle_beta   90.00
_cell.angle_gamma   90.00
#
_symmetry.space_group_name_H-M   'P 1'
#
loop_
_entity.id
_entity.type
_entity.pdbx_description
1 polymer ?
#
loop_
_entity_poly.entity_id
_entity_poly.type
_entity_poly.pdbx_seq_one_letter_code
_entity_poly.pdbx_strand_id
1 'polypeptide(L)'
;MSSRRLIRLAAAGTVAVALCSFAAMSAQAVEPAVKKPKGQPVTIYLTRHGETMLNALDRVQGWSDSPLTDDGRQVAEQLGAGLAEAGIDFEAAYSADMVRHWETVSLALDEVGFRGEAVRDERLREISFGKYEGGDGLEMWNDIAVELGYAHVGELFEDPAFDMGTALDAMARLNEGSGLKAETSGEVADRALAALEEIAATQSKKGGDVLVVSSGLTILSALDALGADLSEVVEGIENGAVSELVYRNGAWTVRTVNDLSYVEAGSD
;
A
#
# COMPACT_ATOMS: atom_id res chain seq x y z
N MET A 1 -11.02 41.37 66.31
CA MET A 1 -11.36 42.79 66.39
C MET A 1 -11.86 43.15 65.00
N SER A 2 -13.18 43.24 64.82
CA SER A 2 -14.02 44.43 64.78
C SER A 2 -13.63 45.35 63.61
N SER A 3 -14.44 45.74 62.66
CA SER A 3 -15.86 46.14 62.58
C SER A 3 -16.21 46.30 61.12
N ARG A 4 -17.29 45.79 60.55
CA ARG A 4 -18.63 46.35 60.35
C ARG A 4 -18.70 47.82 59.87
N ARG A 5 -19.27 48.07 58.74
CA ARG A 5 -20.47 48.90 58.39
C ARG A 5 -20.57 49.03 56.87
N LEU A 6 -21.56 48.60 56.23
CA LEU A 6 -23.00 48.93 56.07
C LEU A 6 -23.29 50.31 55.49
N ILE A 7 -24.16 50.29 54.47
CA ILE A 7 -25.22 51.25 54.10
C ILE A 7 -24.86 52.20 52.90
N ARG A 8 -25.61 52.41 51.85
CA ARG A 8 -27.03 52.31 51.42
C ARG A 8 -27.12 52.58 49.93
N LEU A 9 -28.04 51.92 49.31
CA LEU A 9 -29.06 52.31 48.35
C LEU A 9 -29.07 53.76 47.76
N ALA A 10 -29.19 53.78 46.41
CA ALA A 10 -30.20 54.63 45.76
C ALA A 10 -30.51 54.02 44.39
N ALA A 11 -31.78 53.78 44.18
CA ALA A 11 -32.38 53.35 42.92
C ALA A 11 -32.64 54.55 42.02
N ALA A 12 -32.56 54.40 40.74
CA ALA A 12 -33.53 54.93 39.77
C ALA A 12 -33.07 54.66 38.33
N GLY A 13 -33.95 54.18 37.54
CA GLY A 13 -34.18 54.64 36.21
C GLY A 13 -34.09 53.60 35.09
N THR A 14 -35.18 52.88 34.89
CA THR A 14 -35.52 52.08 33.74
C THR A 14 -35.39 52.82 32.42
N VAL A 15 -34.66 52.29 31.44
CA VAL A 15 -35.06 52.33 30.03
C VAL A 15 -34.67 51.02 29.37
N ALA A 16 -35.66 50.21 29.08
CA ALA A 16 -35.51 48.98 28.29
C ALA A 16 -35.45 49.38 26.82
N VAL A 17 -34.29 49.22 26.19
CA VAL A 17 -34.17 49.20 24.74
C VAL A 17 -34.04 47.75 24.32
N ALA A 18 -35.12 47.20 23.78
CA ALA A 18 -35.15 45.90 23.15
C ALA A 18 -34.40 45.98 21.82
N LEU A 19 -33.14 45.54 21.82
CA LEU A 19 -32.39 45.27 20.60
C LEU A 19 -32.77 43.85 20.12
N CYS A 20 -33.65 43.79 19.11
CA CYS A 20 -33.89 42.61 18.32
C CYS A 20 -32.60 42.26 17.54
N SER A 21 -31.80 41.36 18.09
CA SER A 21 -30.68 40.73 17.35
C SER A 21 -31.28 39.75 16.32
N PHE A 22 -31.40 40.18 15.08
CA PHE A 22 -31.57 39.28 13.96
C PHE A 22 -30.28 38.46 13.83
N ALA A 23 -30.30 37.22 14.34
CA ALA A 23 -29.31 36.24 14.01
C ALA A 23 -29.53 35.84 12.53
N ALA A 24 -28.72 36.40 11.65
CA ALA A 24 -28.60 35.92 10.28
C ALA A 24 -28.02 34.50 10.32
N MET A 25 -28.88 33.49 10.28
CA MET A 25 -28.46 32.15 9.95
C MET A 25 -27.96 32.17 8.49
N SER A 26 -26.64 32.18 8.33
CA SER A 26 -26.01 31.89 7.06
C SER A 26 -26.35 30.46 6.72
N ALA A 27 -27.30 30.25 5.82
CA ALA A 27 -27.51 28.98 5.17
C ALA A 27 -26.25 28.69 4.37
N GLN A 28 -25.37 27.81 4.92
CA GLN A 28 -24.31 27.22 4.14
C GLN A 28 -25.00 26.41 3.05
N ALA A 29 -24.85 26.88 1.81
CA ALA A 29 -25.24 26.11 0.66
C ALA A 29 -24.42 24.80 0.68
N VAL A 30 -25.09 23.68 0.96
CA VAL A 30 -24.51 22.36 0.74
C VAL A 30 -24.33 22.26 -0.77
N GLU A 31 -23.08 22.36 -1.22
CA GLU A 31 -22.77 22.09 -2.61
C GLU A 31 -23.29 20.69 -2.94
N PRO A 32 -24.04 20.52 -4.04
CA PRO A 32 -24.50 19.22 -4.44
C PRO A 32 -23.27 18.36 -4.69
N ALA A 33 -23.15 17.24 -3.97
CA ALA A 33 -22.08 16.27 -4.20
C ALA A 33 -22.08 15.92 -5.69
N VAL A 34 -21.03 16.33 -6.40
CA VAL A 34 -20.84 15.98 -7.80
C VAL A 34 -20.79 14.46 -7.85
N LYS A 35 -21.85 13.85 -8.37
CA LYS A 35 -21.89 12.41 -8.62
C LYS A 35 -20.75 12.11 -9.58
N LYS A 36 -19.66 11.49 -9.10
CA LYS A 36 -18.61 10.94 -9.98
C LYS A 36 -19.30 10.06 -11.03
N PRO A 37 -18.93 10.17 -12.31
CA PRO A 37 -19.51 9.30 -13.34
C PRO A 37 -19.32 7.84 -12.91
N LYS A 38 -20.35 7.02 -13.08
CA LYS A 38 -20.28 5.59 -12.79
C LYS A 38 -19.34 4.96 -13.82
N GLY A 39 -18.11 4.66 -13.41
CA GLY A 39 -17.16 3.91 -14.21
C GLY A 39 -17.54 2.42 -14.27
N GLN A 40 -17.00 1.72 -15.26
CA GLN A 40 -17.03 0.26 -15.28
C GLN A 40 -16.14 -0.29 -14.15
N PRO A 41 -16.45 -1.48 -13.61
CA PRO A 41 -15.57 -2.14 -12.65
C PRO A 41 -14.21 -2.43 -13.27
N VAL A 42 -13.17 -2.29 -12.47
CA VAL A 42 -11.80 -2.69 -12.82
C VAL A 42 -11.33 -3.69 -11.79
N THR A 43 -10.82 -4.84 -12.23
CA THR A 43 -10.13 -5.79 -11.35
C THR A 43 -8.63 -5.60 -11.55
N ILE A 44 -7.90 -5.36 -10.48
CA ILE A 44 -6.43 -5.35 -10.47
C ILE A 44 -5.96 -6.67 -9.88
N TYR A 45 -5.16 -7.39 -10.65
CA TYR A 45 -4.38 -8.55 -10.24
C TYR A 45 -3.01 -8.04 -9.82
N LEU A 46 -2.88 -7.74 -8.52
CA LEU A 46 -1.67 -7.18 -7.92
C LEU A 46 -0.78 -8.33 -7.45
N THR A 47 0.40 -8.48 -8.05
CA THR A 47 1.30 -9.60 -7.79
C THR A 47 2.70 -9.15 -7.41
N ARG A 48 3.39 -9.97 -6.62
CA ARG A 48 4.80 -9.80 -6.30
C ARG A 48 5.66 -10.36 -7.43
N HIS A 49 6.76 -9.69 -7.73
CA HIS A 49 7.77 -10.19 -8.66
C HIS A 49 8.29 -11.58 -8.28
N GLY A 50 8.81 -12.35 -9.24
CA GLY A 50 9.47 -13.64 -9.02
C GLY A 50 10.71 -13.51 -8.14
N GLU A 51 11.23 -14.64 -7.65
CA GLU A 51 12.45 -14.67 -6.84
C GLU A 51 13.62 -14.02 -7.59
N THR A 52 14.45 -13.27 -6.86
CA THR A 52 15.64 -12.59 -7.37
C THR A 52 16.92 -13.14 -6.76
N MET A 53 18.06 -12.82 -7.37
CA MET A 53 19.37 -13.14 -6.79
C MET A 53 19.55 -12.58 -5.38
N LEU A 54 19.04 -11.38 -5.08
CA LEU A 54 19.12 -10.81 -3.74
C LEU A 54 18.19 -11.52 -2.76
N ASN A 55 17.00 -11.97 -3.20
CA ASN A 55 16.13 -12.80 -2.37
C ASN A 55 16.82 -14.13 -2.01
N ALA A 56 17.37 -14.85 -3.00
CA ALA A 56 18.07 -16.12 -2.78
C ALA A 56 19.32 -16.01 -1.89
N LEU A 57 19.84 -14.81 -1.68
CA LEU A 57 20.98 -14.48 -0.82
C LEU A 57 20.57 -13.86 0.52
N ASP A 58 19.27 -13.78 0.84
CA ASP A 58 18.73 -13.12 2.03
C ASP A 58 19.19 -11.66 2.18
N ARG A 59 19.28 -10.93 1.04
CA ARG A 59 19.68 -9.52 1.02
C ARG A 59 18.48 -8.61 0.95
N VAL A 60 18.58 -7.49 1.68
CA VAL A 60 17.59 -6.42 1.64
C VAL A 60 17.49 -5.86 0.23
N GLN A 61 16.31 -5.91 -0.34
CA GLN A 61 16.06 -5.48 -1.72
C GLN A 61 14.83 -4.56 -1.80
N GLY A 62 15.08 -3.29 -1.64
CA GLY A 62 14.12 -2.23 -1.87
C GLY A 62 14.39 -1.54 -3.20
N TRP A 63 15.17 -0.46 -3.17
CA TRP A 63 15.59 0.27 -4.35
C TRP A 63 16.91 -0.27 -4.96
N SER A 64 17.63 -1.14 -4.25
CA SER A 64 18.62 -2.03 -4.87
C SER A 64 17.91 -3.02 -5.79
N ASP A 65 18.53 -3.41 -6.89
CA ASP A 65 17.87 -4.25 -7.89
C ASP A 65 18.78 -5.40 -8.34
N SER A 66 18.17 -6.52 -8.68
CA SER A 66 18.84 -7.67 -9.27
C SER A 66 17.86 -8.43 -10.20
N PRO A 67 18.40 -9.18 -11.19
CA PRO A 67 17.57 -10.00 -12.07
C PRO A 67 16.90 -11.15 -11.29
N LEU A 68 15.88 -11.74 -11.89
CA LEU A 68 15.26 -12.96 -11.40
C LEU A 68 16.26 -14.11 -11.43
N THR A 69 16.08 -15.07 -10.50
CA THR A 69 16.67 -16.40 -10.59
C THR A 69 15.98 -17.23 -11.68
N ASP A 70 16.51 -18.40 -12.02
CA ASP A 70 15.82 -19.31 -12.93
C ASP A 70 14.47 -19.75 -12.34
N ASP A 71 14.41 -20.02 -11.03
CA ASP A 71 13.17 -20.35 -10.32
C ASP A 71 12.19 -19.16 -10.33
N GLY A 72 12.68 -17.94 -10.14
CA GLY A 72 11.87 -16.74 -10.23
C GLY A 72 11.27 -16.48 -11.61
N ARG A 73 12.01 -16.82 -12.70
CA ARG A 73 11.47 -16.77 -14.08
C ARG A 73 10.40 -17.83 -14.28
N GLN A 74 10.64 -19.04 -13.80
CA GLN A 74 9.67 -20.13 -13.89
C GLN A 74 8.36 -19.75 -13.18
N VAL A 75 8.43 -19.19 -11.98
CA VAL A 75 7.24 -18.70 -11.26
C VAL A 75 6.49 -17.63 -12.07
N ALA A 76 7.20 -16.72 -12.73
CA ALA A 76 6.58 -15.70 -13.58
C ALA A 76 5.87 -16.29 -14.81
N GLU A 77 6.48 -17.30 -15.45
CA GLU A 77 5.87 -18.06 -16.56
C GLU A 77 4.65 -18.83 -16.09
N GLN A 78 4.74 -19.55 -14.96
CA GLN A 78 3.63 -20.29 -14.35
C GLN A 78 2.47 -19.35 -13.98
N LEU A 79 2.76 -18.20 -13.38
CA LEU A 79 1.74 -17.18 -13.11
C LEU A 79 0.98 -16.81 -14.38
N GLY A 80 1.70 -16.52 -15.47
CA GLY A 80 1.10 -16.18 -16.75
C GLY A 80 0.24 -17.29 -17.32
N ALA A 81 0.76 -18.55 -17.31
CA ALA A 81 0.03 -19.72 -17.77
C ALA A 81 -1.26 -19.96 -16.98
N GLY A 82 -1.22 -19.88 -15.64
CA GLY A 82 -2.42 -20.03 -14.81
C GLY A 82 -3.43 -18.91 -14.97
N LEU A 83 -2.99 -17.67 -15.17
CA LEU A 83 -3.89 -16.55 -15.50
C LEU A 83 -4.57 -16.77 -16.86
N ALA A 84 -3.84 -17.31 -17.85
CA ALA A 84 -4.40 -17.68 -19.16
C ALA A 84 -5.41 -18.83 -19.03
N GLU A 85 -5.10 -19.87 -18.25
CA GLU A 85 -6.01 -21.00 -17.99
C GLU A 85 -7.30 -20.53 -17.30
N ALA A 86 -7.19 -19.58 -16.37
CA ALA A 86 -8.34 -18.96 -15.73
C ALA A 86 -9.19 -18.08 -16.70
N GLY A 87 -8.73 -17.90 -17.95
CA GLY A 87 -9.43 -17.14 -18.98
C GLY A 87 -9.42 -15.64 -18.75
N ILE A 88 -8.43 -15.13 -18.04
CA ILE A 88 -8.30 -13.70 -17.76
C ILE A 88 -7.71 -12.99 -18.98
N ASP A 89 -8.41 -11.96 -19.46
CA ASP A 89 -8.01 -11.14 -20.61
C ASP A 89 -7.69 -9.72 -20.13
N PHE A 90 -6.41 -9.38 -20.11
CA PHE A 90 -5.97 -8.10 -19.58
C PHE A 90 -6.15 -6.95 -20.59
N GLU A 91 -6.80 -5.88 -20.14
CA GLU A 91 -6.93 -4.62 -20.89
C GLU A 91 -5.68 -3.73 -20.77
N ALA A 92 -4.88 -3.91 -19.72
CA ALA A 92 -3.64 -3.18 -19.47
C ALA A 92 -2.75 -3.93 -18.50
N ALA A 93 -1.46 -3.60 -18.53
CA ALA A 93 -0.49 -4.10 -17.57
C ALA A 93 0.43 -2.98 -17.08
N TYR A 94 0.83 -3.07 -15.83
CA TYR A 94 1.73 -2.13 -15.16
C TYR A 94 2.77 -2.88 -14.34
N SER A 95 3.92 -2.26 -14.13
CA SER A 95 4.93 -2.79 -13.20
C SER A 95 5.69 -1.64 -12.56
N ALA A 96 6.36 -1.91 -11.43
CA ALA A 96 7.46 -1.04 -11.06
C ALA A 96 8.54 -1.06 -12.15
N ASP A 97 9.41 -0.06 -12.13
CA ASP A 97 10.36 0.21 -13.21
C ASP A 97 11.71 -0.53 -13.07
N MET A 98 11.83 -1.41 -12.06
CA MET A 98 13.06 -2.17 -11.81
C MET A 98 13.09 -3.47 -12.61
N VAL A 99 14.30 -4.04 -12.79
CA VAL A 99 14.53 -5.22 -13.65
C VAL A 99 13.66 -6.40 -13.22
N ARG A 100 13.60 -6.72 -11.93
CA ARG A 100 12.81 -7.84 -11.42
C ARG A 100 11.31 -7.75 -11.74
N HIS A 101 10.74 -6.53 -11.67
CA HIS A 101 9.34 -6.31 -12.00
C HIS A 101 9.08 -6.41 -13.49
N TRP A 102 10.01 -5.84 -14.27
CA TRP A 102 9.95 -5.90 -15.72
C TRP A 102 10.09 -7.32 -16.26
N GLU A 103 11.05 -8.11 -15.75
CA GLU A 103 11.18 -9.52 -16.14
C GLU A 103 9.91 -10.30 -15.79
N THR A 104 9.39 -10.15 -14.57
CA THR A 104 8.17 -10.86 -14.14
C THR A 104 6.97 -10.50 -15.00
N VAL A 105 6.69 -9.20 -15.22
CA VAL A 105 5.51 -8.80 -16.01
C VAL A 105 5.65 -9.24 -17.46
N SER A 106 6.86 -9.19 -18.04
CA SER A 106 7.09 -9.60 -19.43
C SER A 106 6.84 -11.09 -19.63
N LEU A 107 7.39 -11.94 -18.76
CA LEU A 107 7.21 -13.39 -18.83
C LEU A 107 5.73 -13.77 -18.64
N ALA A 108 5.06 -13.21 -17.64
CA ALA A 108 3.64 -13.47 -17.41
C ALA A 108 2.76 -13.04 -18.59
N LEU A 109 3.03 -11.88 -19.20
CA LEU A 109 2.27 -11.36 -20.34
C LEU A 109 2.51 -12.16 -21.62
N ASP A 110 3.70 -12.71 -21.81
CA ASP A 110 4.01 -13.58 -22.96
C ASP A 110 3.15 -14.86 -22.91
N GLU A 111 3.00 -15.48 -21.71
CA GLU A 111 2.15 -16.65 -21.51
C GLU A 111 0.65 -16.36 -21.67
N VAL A 112 0.18 -15.22 -21.16
CA VAL A 112 -1.21 -14.76 -21.37
C VAL A 112 -1.50 -14.43 -22.83
N GLY A 113 -0.47 -14.16 -23.65
CA GLY A 113 -0.62 -13.71 -25.02
C GLY A 113 -1.07 -12.25 -25.16
N PHE A 114 -0.76 -11.42 -24.16
CA PHE A 114 -1.06 -9.99 -24.18
C PHE A 114 -0.26 -9.27 -25.27
N ARG A 115 -0.93 -8.44 -26.08
CA ARG A 115 -0.30 -7.79 -27.24
C ARG A 115 0.15 -6.34 -26.99
N GLY A 116 0.08 -5.89 -25.75
CA GLY A 116 0.53 -4.56 -25.34
C GLY A 116 1.91 -4.60 -24.69
N GLU A 117 2.30 -3.46 -24.14
CA GLU A 117 3.48 -3.33 -23.27
C GLU A 117 3.03 -2.91 -21.87
N ALA A 118 3.70 -3.40 -20.84
CA ALA A 118 3.46 -2.96 -19.49
C ALA A 118 3.96 -1.51 -19.30
N VAL A 119 3.17 -0.69 -18.65
CA VAL A 119 3.56 0.68 -18.26
C VAL A 119 4.36 0.61 -16.98
N ARG A 120 5.53 1.25 -16.96
CA ARG A 120 6.38 1.34 -15.77
C ARG A 120 6.00 2.53 -14.91
N ASP A 121 5.84 2.29 -13.62
CA ASP A 121 5.51 3.32 -12.63
C ASP A 121 6.38 3.16 -11.38
N GLU A 122 7.24 4.15 -11.11
CA GLU A 122 8.15 4.12 -9.96
C GLU A 122 7.42 4.09 -8.60
N ARG A 123 6.16 4.52 -8.56
CA ARG A 123 5.34 4.47 -7.34
C ARG A 123 5.00 3.04 -6.91
N LEU A 124 5.21 2.04 -7.78
CA LEU A 124 5.01 0.62 -7.50
C LEU A 124 6.30 -0.07 -7.01
N ARG A 125 7.44 0.64 -6.90
CA ARG A 125 8.69 0.09 -6.33
C ARG A 125 8.47 -0.40 -4.91
N GLU A 126 9.34 -1.32 -4.47
CA GLU A 126 9.45 -1.70 -3.05
C GLU A 126 9.77 -0.48 -2.17
N ILE A 127 9.53 -0.60 -0.86
CA ILE A 127 9.97 0.38 0.13
C ILE A 127 11.48 0.63 -0.03
N SER A 128 11.90 1.88 0.11
CA SER A 128 13.31 2.21 0.19
C SER A 128 13.82 1.94 1.61
N PHE A 129 14.81 1.05 1.73
CA PHE A 129 15.41 0.69 3.02
C PHE A 129 16.62 1.57 3.40
N GLY A 130 16.99 2.55 2.56
CA GLY A 130 18.08 3.48 2.85
C GLY A 130 19.43 2.78 3.02
N LYS A 131 20.08 2.94 4.18
CA LYS A 131 21.41 2.36 4.46
C LYS A 131 21.45 0.83 4.46
N TYR A 132 20.31 0.18 4.54
CA TYR A 132 20.21 -1.28 4.54
C TYR A 132 20.16 -1.90 3.15
N GLU A 133 19.99 -1.10 2.10
CA GLU A 133 19.90 -1.59 0.73
C GLU A 133 21.09 -2.50 0.33
N GLY A 134 20.79 -3.72 -0.13
CA GLY A 134 21.78 -4.75 -0.47
C GLY A 134 22.46 -5.41 0.74
N GLY A 135 22.17 -4.94 1.95
CA GLY A 135 22.70 -5.46 3.21
C GLY A 135 22.11 -6.81 3.60
N ASP A 136 22.52 -7.31 4.75
CA ASP A 136 22.00 -8.55 5.31
C ASP A 136 20.61 -8.34 5.91
N GLY A 137 19.65 -9.17 5.50
CA GLY A 137 18.26 -9.05 5.95
C GLY A 137 18.08 -9.30 7.45
N LEU A 138 18.81 -10.29 7.99
CA LEU A 138 18.74 -10.61 9.41
C LEU A 138 19.35 -9.49 10.28
N GLU A 139 20.44 -8.85 9.81
CA GLU A 139 21.03 -7.71 10.49
C GLU A 139 20.04 -6.54 10.56
N MET A 140 19.40 -6.20 9.45
CA MET A 140 18.39 -5.13 9.41
C MET A 140 17.25 -5.41 10.40
N TRP A 141 16.68 -6.62 10.37
CA TRP A 141 15.56 -6.97 11.24
C TRP A 141 15.96 -7.01 12.73
N ASN A 142 17.19 -7.40 13.06
CA ASN A 142 17.71 -7.30 14.44
C ASN A 142 17.88 -5.85 14.87
N ASP A 143 18.36 -4.96 14.02
CA ASP A 143 18.46 -3.53 14.33
C ASP A 143 17.06 -2.94 14.61
N ILE A 144 16.06 -3.30 13.79
CA ILE A 144 14.66 -2.90 13.99
C ILE A 144 14.13 -3.44 15.34
N ALA A 145 14.38 -4.71 15.64
CA ALA A 145 13.95 -5.32 16.89
C ALA A 145 14.53 -4.58 18.12
N VAL A 146 15.83 -4.27 18.09
CA VAL A 146 16.51 -3.52 19.14
C VAL A 146 15.95 -2.09 19.27
N GLU A 147 15.70 -1.40 18.18
CA GLU A 147 15.06 -0.07 18.17
C GLU A 147 13.68 -0.09 18.82
N LEU A 148 12.94 -1.18 18.65
CA LEU A 148 11.61 -1.38 19.25
C LEU A 148 11.66 -1.93 20.69
N GLY A 149 12.85 -2.20 21.24
CA GLY A 149 13.06 -2.65 22.61
C GLY A 149 13.08 -4.15 22.83
N TYR A 150 13.14 -4.95 21.75
CA TYR A 150 13.32 -6.41 21.81
C TYR A 150 14.81 -6.77 21.81
N ALA A 151 15.15 -7.96 22.33
CA ALA A 151 16.55 -8.41 22.35
C ALA A 151 17.05 -8.88 20.97
N HIS A 152 16.17 -9.42 20.13
CA HIS A 152 16.47 -9.88 18.78
C HIS A 152 15.17 -10.05 17.95
N VAL A 153 15.33 -10.26 16.65
CA VAL A 153 14.22 -10.38 15.70
C VAL A 153 13.23 -11.49 16.03
N GLY A 154 13.67 -12.61 16.64
CA GLY A 154 12.77 -13.70 17.06
C GLY A 154 11.74 -13.25 18.09
N GLU A 155 12.16 -12.46 19.09
CA GLU A 155 11.22 -11.89 20.07
C GLU A 155 10.23 -10.91 19.42
N LEU A 156 10.69 -10.13 18.44
CA LEU A 156 9.84 -9.19 17.70
C LEU A 156 8.71 -9.94 16.96
N PHE A 157 9.05 -10.99 16.21
CA PHE A 157 8.06 -11.71 15.40
C PHE A 157 7.18 -12.67 16.20
N GLU A 158 7.61 -13.07 17.40
CA GLU A 158 6.80 -13.88 18.32
C GLU A 158 5.80 -13.04 19.13
N ASP A 159 5.93 -11.72 19.14
CA ASP A 159 5.00 -10.83 19.87
C ASP A 159 3.66 -10.76 19.14
N PRO A 160 2.55 -11.18 19.78
CA PRO A 160 1.21 -11.05 19.17
C PRO A 160 0.79 -9.59 18.87
N ALA A 161 1.49 -8.61 19.44
CA ALA A 161 1.29 -7.19 19.15
C ALA A 161 2.20 -6.67 18.03
N PHE A 162 2.94 -7.55 17.35
CA PHE A 162 3.77 -7.17 16.21
C PHE A 162 2.93 -6.47 15.14
N ASP A 163 3.44 -5.32 14.69
CA ASP A 163 2.85 -4.52 13.64
C ASP A 163 3.91 -4.14 12.61
N MET A 164 3.70 -4.53 11.36
CA MET A 164 4.65 -4.30 10.27
C MET A 164 4.87 -2.82 10.02
N GLY A 165 3.82 -1.99 10.07
CA GLY A 165 3.93 -0.55 9.89
C GLY A 165 4.85 0.08 10.93
N THR A 166 4.69 -0.30 12.20
CA THR A 166 5.56 0.14 13.30
C THR A 166 7.02 -0.26 13.07
N ALA A 167 7.26 -1.48 12.56
CA ALA A 167 8.61 -1.96 12.25
C ALA A 167 9.25 -1.18 11.09
N LEU A 168 8.51 -0.90 10.03
CA LEU A 168 8.99 -0.10 8.90
C LEU A 168 9.28 1.36 9.31
N ASP A 169 8.46 1.93 10.18
CA ASP A 169 8.72 3.28 10.72
C ASP A 169 9.95 3.30 11.64
N ALA A 170 10.22 2.23 12.39
CA ALA A 170 11.47 2.07 13.14
C ALA A 170 12.68 1.99 12.21
N MET A 171 12.59 1.23 11.11
CA MET A 171 13.61 1.17 10.08
C MET A 171 13.89 2.56 9.49
N ALA A 172 12.87 3.34 9.19
CA ALA A 172 13.03 4.70 8.69
C ALA A 172 13.77 5.60 9.71
N ARG A 173 13.42 5.53 11.01
CA ARG A 173 14.14 6.26 12.08
C ARG A 173 15.60 5.86 12.18
N LEU A 174 15.92 4.57 12.07
CA LEU A 174 17.32 4.08 12.07
C LEU A 174 18.15 4.61 10.92
N ASN A 175 17.53 5.13 9.88
CA ASN A 175 18.18 5.76 8.74
C ASN A 175 18.45 7.26 8.93
N GLU A 176 17.95 7.89 9.99
CA GLU A 176 18.17 9.31 10.24
C GLU A 176 19.67 9.63 10.29
N GLY A 177 20.08 10.61 9.49
CA GLY A 177 21.49 11.03 9.37
C GLY A 177 22.37 10.14 8.47
N SER A 178 21.85 9.07 7.87
CA SER A 178 22.62 8.22 6.93
C SER A 178 22.92 8.91 5.60
N GLY A 179 22.13 9.92 5.22
CA GLY A 179 22.17 10.57 3.91
C GLY A 179 21.49 9.78 2.80
N LEU A 180 20.92 8.62 3.12
CA LEU A 180 20.12 7.79 2.21
C LEU A 180 18.65 7.84 2.61
N LYS A 181 17.74 7.94 1.63
CA LYS A 181 16.31 7.94 1.91
C LYS A 181 15.87 6.54 2.33
N ALA A 182 15.18 6.44 3.46
CA ALA A 182 14.32 5.32 3.80
C ALA A 182 12.88 5.83 3.86
N GLU A 183 11.93 4.99 3.49
CA GLU A 183 10.51 5.35 3.51
C GLU A 183 9.83 4.81 4.76
N THR A 184 8.87 5.56 5.29
CA THR A 184 7.93 5.08 6.31
C THR A 184 6.85 4.21 5.68
N SER A 185 6.14 3.43 6.50
CA SER A 185 4.97 2.65 6.08
C SER A 185 3.92 3.51 5.39
N GLY A 186 3.65 4.71 5.94
CA GLY A 186 2.70 5.66 5.37
C GLY A 186 3.13 6.20 4.00
N GLU A 187 4.42 6.58 3.83
CA GLU A 187 4.91 7.08 2.53
C GLU A 187 4.76 6.02 1.42
N VAL A 188 5.06 4.76 1.75
CA VAL A 188 4.93 3.63 0.80
C VAL A 188 3.46 3.38 0.45
N ALA A 189 2.57 3.33 1.46
CA ALA A 189 1.13 3.14 1.24
C ALA A 189 0.55 4.27 0.37
N ASP A 190 0.86 5.51 0.69
CA ASP A 190 0.34 6.69 -0.03
C ASP A 190 0.71 6.66 -1.52
N ARG A 191 2.01 6.38 -1.85
CA ARG A 191 2.43 6.34 -3.27
C ARG A 191 1.86 5.15 -4.04
N ALA A 192 1.79 3.98 -3.38
CA ALA A 192 1.24 2.78 -3.99
C ALA A 192 -0.26 2.94 -4.28
N LEU A 193 -1.02 3.44 -3.30
CA LEU A 193 -2.45 3.72 -3.49
C LEU A 193 -2.69 4.79 -4.56
N ALA A 194 -1.88 5.84 -4.61
CA ALA A 194 -2.00 6.85 -5.66
C ALA A 194 -1.79 6.26 -7.06
N ALA A 195 -0.84 5.31 -7.22
CA ALA A 195 -0.64 4.60 -8.48
C ALA A 195 -1.85 3.71 -8.82
N LEU A 196 -2.31 2.88 -7.87
CA LEU A 196 -3.45 1.98 -8.06
C LEU A 196 -4.74 2.75 -8.38
N GLU A 197 -5.00 3.87 -7.70
CA GLU A 197 -6.16 4.72 -7.97
C GLU A 197 -6.11 5.34 -9.37
N GLU A 198 -4.95 5.82 -9.82
CA GLU A 198 -4.79 6.38 -11.16
C GLU A 198 -5.00 5.31 -12.24
N ILE A 199 -4.41 4.11 -12.04
CA ILE A 199 -4.60 2.95 -12.92
C ILE A 199 -6.09 2.60 -13.00
N ALA A 200 -6.75 2.41 -11.86
CA ALA A 200 -8.16 2.05 -11.80
C ALA A 200 -9.06 3.13 -12.39
N ALA A 201 -8.81 4.41 -12.10
CA ALA A 201 -9.57 5.52 -12.64
C ALA A 201 -9.42 5.63 -14.18
N THR A 202 -8.21 5.36 -14.70
CA THR A 202 -7.94 5.36 -16.13
C THR A 202 -8.69 4.22 -16.82
N GLN A 203 -8.62 3.01 -16.28
CA GLN A 203 -9.27 1.83 -16.83
C GLN A 203 -10.78 1.82 -16.63
N SER A 204 -11.31 2.47 -15.59
CA SER A 204 -12.75 2.53 -15.34
C SER A 204 -13.60 3.13 -16.48
N LYS A 205 -12.97 3.77 -17.47
CA LYS A 205 -13.62 4.25 -18.69
C LYS A 205 -14.10 3.09 -19.56
N LYS A 206 -13.37 1.97 -19.55
CA LYS A 206 -13.66 0.75 -20.32
C LYS A 206 -14.05 -0.40 -19.40
N GLY A 207 -13.48 -0.47 -18.20
CA GLY A 207 -13.54 -1.62 -17.31
C GLY A 207 -12.48 -2.66 -17.65
N GLY A 208 -12.62 -3.85 -17.07
CA GLY A 208 -11.78 -5.01 -17.38
C GLY A 208 -10.67 -5.26 -16.35
N ASP A 209 -9.79 -6.18 -16.71
CA ASP A 209 -8.77 -6.73 -15.83
C ASP A 209 -7.40 -6.08 -16.12
N VAL A 210 -6.63 -5.85 -15.08
CA VAL A 210 -5.32 -5.18 -15.14
C VAL A 210 -4.31 -5.99 -14.34
N LEU A 211 -3.18 -6.35 -14.96
CA LEU A 211 -2.04 -6.94 -14.26
C LEU A 211 -1.16 -5.82 -13.68
N VAL A 212 -0.79 -5.93 -12.41
CA VAL A 212 0.14 -5.00 -11.75
C VAL A 212 1.21 -5.77 -11.01
N VAL A 213 2.48 -5.60 -11.40
CA VAL A 213 3.62 -6.25 -10.72
C VAL A 213 4.33 -5.26 -9.81
N SER A 214 4.42 -5.60 -8.53
CA SER A 214 5.04 -4.81 -7.47
C SER A 214 5.89 -5.69 -6.55
N SER A 215 6.10 -5.28 -5.31
CA SER A 215 6.95 -5.94 -4.32
C SER A 215 6.21 -6.18 -3.00
N GLY A 216 6.76 -7.07 -2.18
CA GLY A 216 6.09 -7.63 -1.01
C GLY A 216 5.59 -6.60 -0.02
N LEU A 217 6.46 -5.75 0.51
CA LEU A 217 6.06 -4.77 1.54
C LEU A 217 5.20 -3.64 0.97
N THR A 218 5.40 -3.27 -0.30
CA THR A 218 4.54 -2.30 -0.98
C THR A 218 3.12 -2.84 -1.16
N ILE A 219 2.98 -4.11 -1.54
CA ILE A 219 1.67 -4.78 -1.63
C ILE A 219 1.02 -4.85 -0.25
N LEU A 220 1.75 -5.30 0.78
CA LEU A 220 1.25 -5.35 2.16
C LEU A 220 0.77 -3.99 2.64
N SER A 221 1.57 -2.94 2.46
CA SER A 221 1.22 -1.58 2.88
C SER A 221 -0.02 -1.04 2.16
N ALA A 222 -0.18 -1.34 0.86
CA ALA A 222 -1.36 -0.95 0.11
C ALA A 222 -2.61 -1.73 0.55
N LEU A 223 -2.49 -3.03 0.81
CA LEU A 223 -3.59 -3.88 1.27
C LEU A 223 -4.05 -3.50 2.68
N ASP A 224 -3.11 -3.24 3.60
CA ASP A 224 -3.39 -2.76 4.96
C ASP A 224 -4.16 -1.44 4.92
N ALA A 225 -3.69 -0.47 4.15
CA ALA A 225 -4.35 0.83 3.98
C ALA A 225 -5.75 0.73 3.32
N LEU A 226 -6.01 -0.34 2.56
CA LEU A 226 -7.35 -0.66 2.04
C LEU A 226 -8.21 -1.43 3.05
N GLY A 227 -7.68 -1.77 4.22
CA GLY A 227 -8.39 -2.50 5.28
C GLY A 227 -8.58 -3.98 4.98
N ALA A 228 -7.65 -4.60 4.23
CA ALA A 228 -7.65 -6.04 3.99
C ALA A 228 -7.38 -6.82 5.28
N ASP A 229 -7.93 -8.02 5.36
CA ASP A 229 -7.54 -8.98 6.39
C ASP A 229 -6.21 -9.63 5.99
N LEU A 230 -5.15 -9.34 6.74
CA LEU A 230 -3.80 -9.85 6.54
C LEU A 230 -3.41 -10.93 7.56
N SER A 231 -4.34 -11.42 8.35
CA SER A 231 -4.07 -12.36 9.45
C SER A 231 -3.48 -13.70 9.01
N GLU A 232 -3.69 -14.09 7.76
CA GLU A 232 -3.12 -15.32 7.16
C GLU A 232 -1.78 -15.08 6.45
N VAL A 233 -1.32 -13.82 6.32
CA VAL A 233 -0.06 -13.48 5.64
C VAL A 233 1.07 -13.48 6.68
N VAL A 234 1.53 -14.65 7.06
CA VAL A 234 2.51 -14.82 8.16
C VAL A 234 3.95 -14.54 7.70
N GLU A 235 4.32 -15.00 6.51
CA GLU A 235 5.68 -14.91 5.96
C GLU A 235 5.85 -13.80 4.91
N GLY A 236 4.82 -12.97 4.75
CA GLY A 236 4.78 -11.91 3.73
C GLY A 236 4.08 -12.37 2.45
N ILE A 237 4.11 -11.50 1.43
CA ILE A 237 3.56 -11.83 0.11
C ILE A 237 4.53 -12.74 -0.63
N GLU A 238 4.06 -13.89 -1.10
CA GLU A 238 4.84 -14.87 -1.84
C GLU A 238 5.20 -14.39 -3.26
N ASN A 239 6.30 -14.91 -3.83
CA ASN A 239 6.66 -14.60 -5.21
C ASN A 239 5.61 -15.12 -6.19
N GLY A 240 5.11 -14.28 -7.06
CA GLY A 240 4.05 -14.62 -8.02
C GLY A 240 2.64 -14.72 -7.42
N ALA A 241 2.49 -14.60 -6.10
CA ALA A 241 1.16 -14.60 -5.49
C ALA A 241 0.35 -13.36 -5.93
N VAL A 242 -0.96 -13.55 -6.11
CA VAL A 242 -1.89 -12.54 -6.59
C VAL A 242 -2.81 -12.08 -5.47
N SER A 243 -2.99 -10.77 -5.37
CA SER A 243 -4.07 -10.16 -4.59
C SER A 243 -5.05 -9.49 -5.54
N GLU A 244 -6.32 -9.88 -5.51
CA GLU A 244 -7.35 -9.31 -6.38
C GLU A 244 -8.02 -8.11 -5.73
N LEU A 245 -7.95 -6.96 -6.39
CA LEU A 245 -8.54 -5.71 -5.96
C LEU A 245 -9.60 -5.26 -6.96
N VAL A 246 -10.81 -5.02 -6.51
CA VAL A 246 -11.88 -4.49 -7.37
C VAL A 246 -12.16 -3.04 -7.05
N TYR A 247 -11.99 -2.19 -8.06
CA TYR A 247 -12.34 -0.78 -8.00
C TYR A 247 -13.68 -0.53 -8.68
N ARG A 248 -14.62 0.07 -7.97
CA ARG A 248 -15.94 0.41 -8.51
C ARG A 248 -16.49 1.69 -7.88
N ASN A 249 -16.83 2.67 -8.70
CA ASN A 249 -17.45 3.93 -8.27
C ASN A 249 -16.65 4.70 -7.20
N GLY A 250 -15.32 4.62 -7.24
CA GLY A 250 -14.45 5.29 -6.27
C GLY A 250 -14.23 4.51 -4.97
N ALA A 251 -14.59 3.24 -4.93
CA ALA A 251 -14.39 2.37 -3.76
C ALA A 251 -13.64 1.10 -4.16
N TRP A 252 -12.80 0.63 -3.26
CA TRP A 252 -12.05 -0.61 -3.36
C TRP A 252 -12.76 -1.74 -2.61
N THR A 253 -12.57 -2.95 -3.12
CA THR A 253 -12.89 -4.20 -2.44
C THR A 253 -11.73 -5.16 -2.67
N VAL A 254 -11.09 -5.62 -1.62
CA VAL A 254 -10.10 -6.70 -1.68
C VAL A 254 -10.86 -8.02 -1.70
N ARG A 255 -10.61 -8.87 -2.70
CA ARG A 255 -11.27 -10.18 -2.87
C ARG A 255 -10.42 -11.32 -2.35
N THR A 256 -9.15 -11.33 -2.73
CA THR A 256 -8.17 -12.32 -2.31
C THR A 256 -6.87 -11.62 -1.94
N VAL A 257 -6.10 -12.25 -1.08
CA VAL A 257 -4.78 -11.79 -0.66
C VAL A 257 -3.82 -12.97 -0.76
N ASN A 258 -2.65 -12.74 -1.35
CA ASN A 258 -1.55 -13.69 -1.39
C ASN A 258 -1.92 -15.07 -1.98
N ASP A 259 -2.70 -15.10 -3.06
CA ASP A 259 -3.20 -16.32 -3.69
C ASP A 259 -2.18 -16.89 -4.70
N LEU A 260 -1.69 -18.10 -4.44
CA LEU A 260 -0.76 -18.84 -5.30
C LEU A 260 -1.47 -19.75 -6.31
N SER A 261 -2.79 -19.88 -6.29
CA SER A 261 -3.52 -20.82 -7.12
C SER A 261 -3.26 -20.66 -8.63
N TYR A 262 -2.96 -19.43 -9.08
CA TYR A 262 -2.57 -19.18 -10.47
C TYR A 262 -1.20 -19.76 -10.80
N VAL A 263 -0.20 -19.62 -9.93
CA VAL A 263 1.13 -20.23 -10.11
C VAL A 263 1.03 -21.75 -10.08
N GLU A 264 0.24 -22.30 -9.15
CA GLU A 264 0.00 -23.73 -9.02
C GLU A 264 -0.66 -24.31 -10.28
N ALA A 265 -1.71 -23.67 -10.78
CA ALA A 265 -2.41 -24.07 -12.01
C ALA A 265 -1.48 -24.04 -13.24
N GLY A 266 -0.64 -23.03 -13.38
CA GLY A 266 0.31 -22.93 -14.49
C GLY A 266 1.54 -23.83 -14.36
N SER A 267 1.68 -24.60 -13.27
CA SER A 267 2.77 -25.56 -13.09
C SER A 267 2.46 -26.97 -13.62
N ASP A 268 1.20 -27.27 -13.93
CA ASP A 268 0.70 -28.54 -14.45
C ASP A 268 0.85 -28.60 -15.99
#